data_28be5ee8fe47c2f373de642aca52580b
#
_entry.id   28be5ee8fe47c2f373de642aca52580b
#
_cell.length_a   1.000
_cell.length_b   1.000
_cell.length_c   1.000
_cell.angle_alpha   90.00
_cell.angle_beta   90.00
_cell.angle_gamma   90.00
#
_symmetry.space_group_name_H-M   'P 1'
#
loop_
_entity.id
_entity.type
_entity.pdbx_description
1 polymer ?
#
loop_
_entity_poly.entity_id
_entity_poly.type
_entity_poly.pdbx_seq_one_letter_code
_entity_poly.pdbx_strand_id
1 'polypeptide(L)'
;PRKRVAIIEPSEGHPAAEAGLKAGDIIMEINGKEMIQEDRTPNEMTNHVSDHLRGEPGTLCVIKVDRPTSDSTYVPMEFKITRGTIRTNPIPYYNMLNDSIGYMYISTFSVEGCSKEIKRALIELKQKGATSLIIDLRGNGGGLLSEAVNVVNFFVPKGKEIVKTKGKFKQMDYVYK
;
A
#
# COMPACT_ATOMS: atom_id res chain seq x y z
N PRO A 1 -29.16 -0.41 -2.80
CA PRO A 1 -28.10 0.39 -2.17
C PRO A 1 -27.13 0.84 -3.25
N ARG A 2 -26.92 2.16 -3.40
CA ARG A 2 -25.99 2.70 -4.40
C ARG A 2 -24.58 2.24 -4.05
N LYS A 3 -23.85 1.72 -5.03
CA LYS A 3 -22.44 1.35 -4.87
C LYS A 3 -21.62 2.63 -4.67
N ARG A 4 -20.87 2.71 -3.58
CA ARG A 4 -20.08 3.89 -3.21
C ARG A 4 -18.68 3.45 -2.80
N VAL A 5 -17.69 4.29 -3.04
CA VAL A 5 -16.31 4.06 -2.58
C VAL A 5 -16.08 4.89 -1.32
N ALA A 6 -15.73 4.22 -0.24
CA ALA A 6 -15.39 4.86 1.02
C ALA A 6 -13.87 4.80 1.25
N ILE A 7 -13.36 5.82 1.91
CA ILE A 7 -11.97 5.86 2.37
C ILE A 7 -11.84 4.90 3.57
N ILE A 8 -10.94 3.92 3.46
CA ILE A 8 -10.65 3.03 4.58
C ILE A 8 -9.82 3.78 5.61
N GLU A 9 -8.70 4.35 5.17
CA GLU A 9 -7.81 5.14 6.01
C GLU A 9 -6.93 6.04 5.13
N PRO A 10 -6.90 7.36 5.35
CA PRO A 10 -5.93 8.21 4.68
C PRO A 10 -4.56 8.01 5.34
N SER A 11 -3.52 7.81 4.53
CA SER A 11 -2.16 7.61 5.03
C SER A 11 -1.65 8.85 5.76
N GLU A 12 -1.23 8.69 7.00
CA GLU A 12 -0.69 9.76 7.85
C GLU A 12 0.54 10.42 7.20
N GLY A 13 0.67 11.74 7.35
CA GLY A 13 1.75 12.52 6.73
C GLY A 13 1.63 12.67 5.21
N HIS A 14 0.47 12.34 4.63
CA HIS A 14 0.21 12.48 3.19
C HIS A 14 -0.91 13.49 2.92
N PRO A 15 -0.97 14.09 1.72
CA PRO A 15 -1.85 15.20 1.40
C PRO A 15 -3.34 14.98 1.72
N ALA A 16 -3.84 13.77 1.61
CA ALA A 16 -5.24 13.45 1.93
C ALA A 16 -5.54 13.56 3.43
N ALA A 17 -4.65 13.02 4.27
CA ALA A 17 -4.76 13.12 5.73
C ALA A 17 -4.57 14.56 6.21
N GLU A 18 -3.58 15.28 5.66
CA GLU A 18 -3.29 16.67 5.98
C GLU A 18 -4.45 17.60 5.59
N ALA A 19 -5.16 17.32 4.49
CA ALA A 19 -6.36 18.05 4.10
C ALA A 19 -7.56 17.77 5.02
N GLY A 20 -7.51 16.74 5.87
CA GLY A 20 -8.55 16.40 6.83
C GLY A 20 -9.57 15.36 6.37
N LEU A 21 -9.27 14.60 5.29
CA LEU A 21 -10.04 13.41 4.95
C LEU A 21 -9.91 12.36 6.07
N LYS A 22 -10.96 11.58 6.28
CA LYS A 22 -11.04 10.59 7.37
C LYS A 22 -11.52 9.23 6.86
N ALA A 23 -11.24 8.20 7.65
CA ALA A 23 -11.85 6.89 7.45
C ALA A 23 -13.39 6.99 7.49
N GLY A 24 -14.04 6.31 6.56
CA GLY A 24 -15.50 6.35 6.40
C GLY A 24 -16.02 7.43 5.46
N ASP A 25 -15.23 8.43 5.06
CA ASP A 25 -15.65 9.42 4.05
C ASP A 25 -16.00 8.73 2.74
N ILE A 26 -17.18 9.01 2.22
CA ILE A 26 -17.67 8.45 0.94
C ILE A 26 -17.38 9.44 -0.17
N ILE A 27 -16.61 9.01 -1.17
CA ILE A 27 -16.23 9.89 -2.28
C ILE A 27 -17.42 10.05 -3.23
N MET A 28 -17.87 11.29 -3.41
CA MET A 28 -19.00 11.67 -4.24
C MET A 28 -18.55 12.26 -5.58
N GLU A 29 -17.59 13.18 -5.55
CA GLU A 29 -17.15 13.94 -6.72
C GLU A 29 -15.63 14.18 -6.65
N ILE A 30 -14.95 14.13 -7.80
CA ILE A 30 -13.54 14.50 -7.96
C ILE A 30 -13.42 15.46 -9.14
N ASN A 31 -12.91 16.67 -8.88
CA ASN A 31 -12.73 17.75 -9.88
C ASN A 31 -14.01 18.03 -10.70
N GLY A 32 -15.17 18.08 -10.05
CA GLY A 32 -16.47 18.35 -10.70
C GLY A 32 -17.09 17.12 -11.39
N LYS A 33 -16.46 15.95 -11.32
CA LYS A 33 -16.97 14.73 -11.92
C LYS A 33 -17.53 13.79 -10.87
N GLU A 34 -18.80 13.40 -11.02
CA GLU A 34 -19.48 12.45 -10.13
C GLU A 34 -18.82 11.07 -10.20
N MET A 35 -18.56 10.47 -9.03
CA MET A 35 -17.91 9.16 -8.89
C MET A 35 -18.88 7.99 -8.73
N ILE A 36 -20.18 8.27 -8.54
CA ILE A 36 -21.21 7.23 -8.38
C ILE A 36 -21.62 6.72 -9.76
N GLN A 37 -21.41 5.43 -10.03
CA GLN A 37 -21.83 4.75 -11.26
C GLN A 37 -22.44 3.39 -10.91
N GLU A 38 -23.74 3.23 -11.18
CA GLU A 38 -24.51 2.06 -10.75
C GLU A 38 -24.17 0.78 -11.52
N ASP A 39 -23.63 0.90 -12.74
CA ASP A 39 -23.39 -0.23 -13.67
C ASP A 39 -22.04 -0.91 -13.46
N ARG A 40 -21.19 -0.44 -12.55
CA ARG A 40 -19.85 -0.97 -12.34
C ARG A 40 -19.79 -2.00 -11.22
N THR A 41 -18.88 -2.96 -11.36
CA THR A 41 -18.48 -3.84 -10.25
C THR A 41 -17.75 -3.05 -9.15
N PRO A 42 -17.66 -3.56 -7.92
CA PRO A 42 -16.91 -2.88 -6.84
C PRO A 42 -15.46 -2.57 -7.21
N ASN A 43 -14.76 -3.47 -7.90
CA ASN A 43 -13.37 -3.26 -8.33
C ASN A 43 -13.26 -2.17 -9.39
N GLU A 44 -14.18 -2.15 -10.38
CA GLU A 44 -14.21 -1.10 -11.41
C GLU A 44 -14.51 0.27 -10.80
N MET A 45 -15.37 0.34 -9.80
CA MET A 45 -15.64 1.57 -9.06
C MET A 45 -14.40 2.08 -8.32
N THR A 46 -13.71 1.20 -7.61
CA THR A 46 -12.48 1.56 -6.88
C THR A 46 -11.39 2.03 -7.84
N ASN A 47 -11.20 1.34 -8.96
CA ASN A 47 -10.24 1.73 -9.98
C ASN A 47 -10.60 3.08 -10.60
N HIS A 48 -11.87 3.30 -10.93
CA HIS A 48 -12.35 4.55 -11.49
C HIS A 48 -12.07 5.75 -10.57
N VAL A 49 -12.40 5.62 -9.30
CA VAL A 49 -12.10 6.65 -8.29
C VAL A 49 -10.58 6.86 -8.16
N SER A 50 -9.81 5.78 -8.09
CA SER A 50 -8.35 5.82 -7.99
C SER A 50 -7.71 6.56 -9.18
N ASP A 51 -8.19 6.30 -10.39
CA ASP A 51 -7.66 6.94 -11.61
C ASP A 51 -7.92 8.46 -11.63
N HIS A 52 -9.05 8.91 -11.06
CA HIS A 52 -9.35 10.34 -10.95
C HIS A 52 -8.61 11.03 -9.79
N LEU A 53 -8.28 10.28 -8.73
CA LEU A 53 -7.45 10.79 -7.63
C LEU A 53 -5.99 10.98 -8.06
N ARG A 54 -5.47 10.06 -8.89
CA ARG A 54 -4.10 10.13 -9.40
C ARG A 54 -3.91 11.34 -10.33
N GLY A 55 -2.68 11.82 -10.40
CA GLY A 55 -2.27 12.90 -11.28
C GLY A 55 -0.87 13.39 -10.97
N GLU A 56 -0.41 14.36 -11.70
CA GLU A 56 0.95 14.89 -11.53
C GLU A 56 1.12 15.53 -10.13
N PRO A 57 2.25 15.26 -9.43
CA PRO A 57 2.58 15.95 -8.19
C PRO A 57 2.54 17.48 -8.35
N GLY A 58 2.04 18.17 -7.34
CA GLY A 58 1.86 19.62 -7.34
C GLY A 58 0.54 20.10 -7.95
N THR A 59 -0.23 19.24 -8.62
CA THR A 59 -1.55 19.62 -9.16
C THR A 59 -2.63 19.57 -8.07
N LEU A 60 -3.62 20.46 -8.20
CA LEU A 60 -4.76 20.53 -7.30
C LEU A 60 -5.78 19.42 -7.64
N CYS A 61 -6.32 18.78 -6.62
CA CYS A 61 -7.45 17.85 -6.69
C CYS A 61 -8.54 18.32 -5.72
N VAL A 62 -9.73 18.56 -6.22
CA VAL A 62 -10.89 18.93 -5.40
C VAL A 62 -11.75 17.68 -5.22
N ILE A 63 -12.01 17.30 -3.97
CA ILE A 63 -12.77 16.09 -3.63
C ILE A 63 -13.96 16.49 -2.78
N LYS A 64 -15.17 16.07 -3.20
CA LYS A 64 -16.36 16.16 -2.36
C LYS A 64 -16.66 14.79 -1.79
N VAL A 65 -16.95 14.76 -0.52
CA VAL A 65 -17.30 13.55 0.23
C VAL A 65 -18.57 13.75 1.03
N ASP A 66 -19.25 12.64 1.31
CA ASP A 66 -20.28 12.54 2.34
C ASP A 66 -19.65 11.88 3.57
N ARG A 67 -19.50 12.63 4.66
CA ARG A 67 -18.97 12.13 5.92
C ARG A 67 -20.10 11.58 6.79
N PRO A 68 -20.05 10.29 7.19
CA PRO A 68 -21.06 9.74 8.08
C PRO A 68 -20.96 10.36 9.48
N THR A 69 -22.09 10.57 10.11
CA THR A 69 -22.23 11.06 11.48
C THR A 69 -22.74 9.96 12.40
N SER A 70 -22.69 10.17 13.72
CA SER A 70 -23.13 9.20 14.72
C SER A 70 -24.63 8.87 14.68
N ASP A 71 -25.44 9.75 14.13
CA ASP A 71 -26.90 9.61 13.98
C ASP A 71 -27.33 9.05 12.61
N SER A 72 -26.39 8.42 11.89
CA SER A 72 -26.61 7.82 10.57
C SER A 72 -27.00 8.83 9.47
N THR A 73 -26.74 10.10 9.67
CA THR A 73 -26.81 11.12 8.63
C THR A 73 -25.47 11.32 7.94
N TYR A 74 -25.47 12.12 6.88
CA TYR A 74 -24.24 12.44 6.13
C TYR A 74 -24.07 13.94 6.03
N VAL A 75 -22.85 14.41 6.24
CA VAL A 75 -22.48 15.82 6.06
C VAL A 75 -21.62 15.93 4.80
N PRO A 76 -22.07 16.67 3.76
CA PRO A 76 -21.28 16.94 2.59
C PRO A 76 -20.09 17.85 2.93
N MET A 77 -18.91 17.48 2.50
CA MET A 77 -17.68 18.25 2.73
C MET A 77 -16.87 18.33 1.43
N GLU A 78 -16.13 19.44 1.25
CA GLU A 78 -15.22 19.65 0.15
C GLU A 78 -13.79 19.80 0.66
N PHE A 79 -12.85 19.09 0.03
CA PHE A 79 -11.45 19.14 0.34
C PHE A 79 -10.62 19.50 -0.90
N LYS A 80 -9.66 20.41 -0.73
CA LYS A 80 -8.69 20.78 -1.76
C LYS A 80 -7.35 20.16 -1.41
N ILE A 81 -6.88 19.24 -2.23
CA ILE A 81 -5.67 18.45 -1.99
C ILE A 81 -4.66 18.78 -3.07
N THR A 82 -3.47 19.21 -2.70
CA THR A 82 -2.35 19.28 -3.63
C THR A 82 -1.74 17.88 -3.73
N ARG A 83 -1.77 17.30 -4.93
CA ARG A 83 -1.19 15.97 -5.16
C ARG A 83 0.30 15.96 -4.82
N GLY A 84 0.75 14.97 -4.09
CA GLY A 84 2.14 14.75 -3.75
C GLY A 84 2.62 13.39 -4.21
N THR A 85 3.93 13.20 -4.22
CA THR A 85 4.51 11.87 -4.40
C THR A 85 4.27 11.06 -3.14
N ILE A 86 3.42 10.04 -3.23
CA ILE A 86 3.18 9.12 -2.12
C ILE A 86 4.30 8.08 -2.13
N ARG A 87 5.14 8.13 -1.11
CA ARG A 87 6.11 7.06 -0.85
C ARG A 87 5.45 6.01 0.03
N THR A 88 5.12 4.88 -0.56
CA THR A 88 4.66 3.73 0.21
C THR A 88 5.80 3.23 1.07
N ASN A 89 5.62 3.17 2.39
CA ASN A 89 6.59 2.54 3.28
C ASN A 89 6.43 1.01 3.19
N PRO A 90 7.42 0.28 2.66
CA PRO A 90 7.32 -1.17 2.54
C PRO A 90 7.36 -1.89 3.89
N ILE A 91 7.86 -1.24 4.94
CA ILE A 91 7.96 -1.76 6.30
C ILE A 91 7.32 -0.77 7.27
N PRO A 92 5.98 -0.71 7.36
CA PRO A 92 5.30 0.23 8.23
C PRO A 92 5.66 0.08 9.71
N TYR A 93 6.02 -1.16 10.10
CA TYR A 93 6.38 -1.45 11.49
C TYR A 93 7.39 -2.60 11.60
N TYR A 94 8.39 -2.42 12.46
CA TYR A 94 9.25 -3.48 12.95
C TYR A 94 9.77 -3.14 14.35
N ASN A 95 9.86 -4.12 15.23
CA ASN A 95 10.42 -3.96 16.58
C ASN A 95 10.72 -5.33 17.21
N MET A 96 11.39 -5.32 18.37
CA MET A 96 11.49 -6.49 19.22
C MET A 96 10.15 -6.76 19.91
N LEU A 97 9.68 -8.01 19.92
CA LEU A 97 8.53 -8.47 20.73
C LEU A 97 8.94 -8.82 22.14
N ASN A 98 10.16 -9.33 22.29
CA ASN A 98 10.82 -9.64 23.56
C ASN A 98 12.34 -9.63 23.34
N ASP A 99 13.11 -10.07 24.30
CA ASP A 99 14.58 -10.02 24.27
C ASP A 99 15.23 -10.84 23.13
N SER A 100 14.48 -11.74 22.48
CA SER A 100 15.02 -12.66 21.47
C SER A 100 14.23 -12.72 20.17
N ILE A 101 13.01 -12.21 20.12
CA ILE A 101 12.15 -12.30 18.95
C ILE A 101 11.95 -10.91 18.33
N GLY A 102 12.44 -10.74 17.10
CA GLY A 102 12.12 -9.61 16.25
C GLY A 102 10.81 -9.83 15.48
N TYR A 103 10.07 -8.77 15.26
CA TYR A 103 8.88 -8.75 14.41
C TYR A 103 9.05 -7.70 13.32
N MET A 104 8.62 -8.02 12.10
CA MET A 104 8.62 -7.12 10.96
C MET A 104 7.37 -7.30 10.12
N TYR A 105 6.64 -6.22 9.89
CA TYR A 105 5.51 -6.19 8.98
C TYR A 105 5.96 -5.63 7.62
N ILE A 106 5.81 -6.42 6.54
CA ILE A 106 6.11 -6.01 5.16
C ILE A 106 4.80 -5.88 4.41
N SER A 107 4.41 -4.65 4.11
CA SER A 107 3.13 -4.33 3.47
C SER A 107 3.12 -4.55 1.95
N THR A 108 4.27 -4.42 1.29
CA THR A 108 4.39 -4.54 -0.16
C THR A 108 5.83 -4.79 -0.61
N PHE A 109 5.97 -5.39 -1.79
CA PHE A 109 7.23 -5.46 -2.55
C PHE A 109 7.21 -4.56 -3.80
N SER A 110 6.22 -3.67 -3.96
CA SER A 110 6.07 -2.81 -5.14
C SER A 110 7.04 -1.62 -5.17
N VAL A 111 7.75 -1.36 -4.07
CA VAL A 111 8.73 -0.26 -3.97
C VAL A 111 10.09 -0.76 -4.39
N GLU A 112 10.67 -0.17 -5.44
CA GLU A 112 12.04 -0.47 -5.85
C GLU A 112 13.04 -0.17 -4.74
N GLY A 113 13.93 -1.11 -4.46
CA GLY A 113 14.90 -1.02 -3.37
C GLY A 113 14.33 -1.35 -1.99
N CYS A 114 13.08 -1.81 -1.86
CA CYS A 114 12.51 -2.18 -0.57
C CYS A 114 13.29 -3.28 0.13
N SER A 115 13.92 -4.19 -0.60
CA SER A 115 14.82 -5.22 -0.04
C SER A 115 15.98 -4.61 0.74
N LYS A 116 16.50 -3.45 0.33
CA LYS A 116 17.56 -2.75 1.08
C LYS A 116 17.07 -2.20 2.41
N GLU A 117 15.84 -1.67 2.44
CA GLU A 117 15.20 -1.19 3.67
C GLU A 117 14.91 -2.36 4.62
N ILE A 118 14.38 -3.47 4.08
CA ILE A 118 14.16 -4.71 4.83
C ILE A 118 15.47 -5.23 5.43
N LYS A 119 16.55 -5.24 4.64
CA LYS A 119 17.88 -5.63 5.13
C LYS A 119 18.35 -4.76 6.29
N ARG A 120 18.14 -3.45 6.21
CA ARG A 120 18.49 -2.51 7.29
C ARG A 120 17.72 -2.83 8.57
N ALA A 121 16.41 -3.01 8.46
CA ALA A 121 15.58 -3.37 9.60
C ALA A 121 15.96 -4.72 10.22
N LEU A 122 16.33 -5.72 9.39
CA LEU A 122 16.84 -7.01 9.87
C LEU A 122 18.15 -6.86 10.65
N ILE A 123 19.06 -6.01 10.17
CA ILE A 123 20.33 -5.73 10.86
C ILE A 123 20.07 -5.07 12.21
N GLU A 124 19.17 -4.09 12.26
CA GLU A 124 18.79 -3.39 13.50
C GLU A 124 18.16 -4.34 14.53
N LEU A 125 17.23 -5.21 14.10
CA LEU A 125 16.64 -6.21 14.98
C LEU A 125 17.71 -7.17 15.52
N LYS A 126 18.63 -7.61 14.68
CA LYS A 126 19.74 -8.46 15.11
C LYS A 126 20.67 -7.77 16.11
N GLN A 127 20.97 -6.49 15.90
CA GLN A 127 21.76 -5.69 16.83
C GLN A 127 21.07 -5.49 18.20
N LYS A 128 19.73 -5.47 18.20
CA LYS A 128 18.91 -5.44 19.42
C LYS A 128 18.79 -6.79 20.13
N GLY A 129 19.42 -7.86 19.60
CA GLY A 129 19.44 -9.18 20.24
C GLY A 129 18.47 -10.21 19.62
N ALA A 130 17.81 -9.90 18.52
CA ALA A 130 16.93 -10.86 17.87
C ALA A 130 17.71 -12.11 17.40
N THR A 131 17.31 -13.27 17.90
CA THR A 131 17.78 -14.59 17.47
C THR A 131 16.74 -15.32 16.62
N SER A 132 15.48 -14.86 16.67
CA SER A 132 14.34 -15.34 15.90
C SER A 132 13.58 -14.19 15.29
N LEU A 133 12.88 -14.42 14.17
CA LEU A 133 12.16 -13.39 13.44
C LEU A 133 10.77 -13.87 13.05
N ILE A 134 9.78 -13.02 13.24
CA ILE A 134 8.45 -13.14 12.67
C ILE A 134 8.32 -12.12 11.54
N ILE A 135 8.06 -12.59 10.33
CA ILE A 135 7.74 -11.76 9.17
C ILE A 135 6.23 -11.84 8.96
N ASP A 136 5.57 -10.71 9.08
CA ASP A 136 4.13 -10.57 8.84
C ASP A 136 3.90 -10.07 7.41
N LEU A 137 3.22 -10.89 6.62
CA LEU A 137 2.84 -10.58 5.22
C LEU A 137 1.32 -10.45 5.07
N ARG A 138 0.57 -10.35 6.15
CA ARG A 138 -0.89 -10.19 6.08
C ARG A 138 -1.24 -8.91 5.34
N GLY A 139 -2.13 -9.00 4.33
CA GLY A 139 -2.48 -7.88 3.48
C GLY A 139 -1.42 -7.46 2.44
N ASN A 140 -0.26 -8.14 2.38
CA ASN A 140 0.73 -7.90 1.33
C ASN A 140 0.23 -8.48 0.00
N GLY A 141 -0.05 -7.62 -0.97
CA GLY A 141 -0.50 -7.98 -2.32
C GLY A 141 0.63 -8.40 -3.28
N GLY A 142 1.88 -8.51 -2.80
CA GLY A 142 3.05 -8.81 -3.63
C GLY A 142 3.75 -7.55 -4.14
N GLY A 143 4.24 -7.59 -5.39
CA GLY A 143 4.96 -6.49 -6.03
C GLY A 143 6.05 -6.97 -6.98
N LEU A 144 7.23 -6.34 -6.94
CA LEU A 144 8.36 -6.69 -7.80
C LEU A 144 8.97 -8.03 -7.39
N LEU A 145 8.94 -9.01 -8.29
CA LEU A 145 9.50 -10.34 -8.05
C LEU A 145 10.98 -10.28 -7.66
N SER A 146 11.75 -9.38 -8.28
CA SER A 146 13.16 -9.15 -7.97
C SER A 146 13.38 -8.74 -6.51
N GLU A 147 12.52 -7.87 -5.97
CA GLU A 147 12.61 -7.43 -4.58
C GLU A 147 12.27 -8.58 -3.61
N ALA A 148 11.23 -9.36 -3.90
CA ALA A 148 10.88 -10.53 -3.11
C ALA A 148 12.01 -11.58 -3.11
N VAL A 149 12.62 -11.85 -4.27
CA VAL A 149 13.78 -12.74 -4.40
C VAL A 149 14.96 -12.23 -3.59
N ASN A 150 15.27 -10.93 -3.65
CA ASN A 150 16.33 -10.33 -2.86
C ASN A 150 16.11 -10.51 -1.35
N VAL A 151 14.86 -10.41 -0.90
CA VAL A 151 14.53 -10.64 0.52
C VAL A 151 14.70 -12.12 0.90
N VAL A 152 14.24 -13.05 0.08
CA VAL A 152 14.43 -14.50 0.33
C VAL A 152 15.91 -14.85 0.40
N ASN A 153 16.76 -14.19 -0.41
CA ASN A 153 18.20 -14.39 -0.39
C ASN A 153 18.90 -14.01 0.94
N PHE A 154 18.23 -13.31 1.85
CA PHE A 154 18.77 -13.07 3.20
C PHE A 154 18.66 -14.29 4.10
N PHE A 155 17.81 -15.27 3.75
CA PHE A 155 17.48 -16.42 4.59
C PHE A 155 17.91 -17.76 4.00
N VAL A 156 18.25 -17.80 2.71
CA VAL A 156 18.65 -19.05 2.04
C VAL A 156 20.12 -19.02 1.64
N PRO A 157 20.80 -20.19 1.58
CA PRO A 157 22.18 -20.27 1.11
C PRO A 157 22.30 -19.77 -0.34
N LYS A 158 23.39 -19.05 -0.61
CA LYS A 158 23.69 -18.50 -1.94
C LYS A 158 23.66 -19.60 -3.02
N GLY A 159 22.97 -19.30 -4.14
CA GLY A 159 22.87 -20.20 -5.29
C GLY A 159 21.76 -21.24 -5.21
N LYS A 160 20.98 -21.24 -4.11
CA LYS A 160 19.75 -22.05 -4.03
C LYS A 160 18.69 -21.45 -4.94
N GLU A 161 17.93 -22.34 -5.58
CA GLU A 161 16.76 -21.96 -6.37
C GLU A 161 15.66 -21.43 -5.43
N ILE A 162 15.15 -20.22 -5.74
CA ILE A 162 14.09 -19.55 -4.97
C ILE A 162 12.76 -19.71 -5.70
N VAL A 163 12.72 -19.33 -6.98
CA VAL A 163 11.53 -19.39 -7.80
C VAL A 163 11.88 -19.51 -9.29
N LYS A 164 11.01 -20.18 -10.03
CA LYS A 164 11.07 -20.24 -11.49
C LYS A 164 9.87 -19.50 -12.08
N THR A 165 10.13 -18.71 -13.10
CA THR A 165 9.05 -18.23 -13.99
C THR A 165 9.00 -19.13 -15.21
N LYS A 166 7.80 -19.36 -15.73
CA LYS A 166 7.54 -20.06 -16.98
C LYS A 166 6.52 -19.30 -17.81
N GLY A 167 6.90 -18.85 -18.97
CA GLY A 167 6.05 -18.09 -19.85
C GLY A 167 5.56 -18.88 -21.08
N LYS A 168 4.71 -18.24 -21.88
CA LYS A 168 4.28 -18.76 -23.18
C LYS A 168 5.45 -18.92 -24.15
N PHE A 169 6.46 -18.06 -24.04
CA PHE A 169 7.69 -18.08 -24.82
C PHE A 169 8.87 -18.47 -23.93
N LYS A 170 9.79 -19.29 -24.41
CA LYS A 170 10.96 -19.76 -23.66
C LYS A 170 11.85 -18.62 -23.10
N GLN A 171 11.85 -17.46 -23.74
CA GLN A 171 12.58 -16.27 -23.28
C GLN A 171 12.05 -15.72 -21.94
N MET A 172 10.84 -16.13 -21.56
CA MET A 172 10.21 -15.75 -20.28
C MET A 172 10.51 -16.76 -19.16
N ASP A 173 11.17 -17.87 -19.50
CA ASP A 173 11.58 -18.87 -18.50
C ASP A 173 12.85 -18.38 -17.81
N TYR A 174 12.77 -18.19 -16.51
CA TYR A 174 13.90 -17.74 -15.71
C TYR A 174 13.93 -18.45 -14.35
N VAL A 175 15.14 -18.71 -13.85
CA VAL A 175 15.37 -19.31 -12.54
C VAL A 175 16.08 -18.29 -11.66
N TYR A 176 15.37 -17.83 -10.64
CA TYR A 176 15.93 -16.95 -9.62
C TYR A 176 16.61 -17.76 -8.53
N LYS A 177 17.85 -17.36 -8.16
CA LYS A 177 18.70 -18.01 -7.17
C LYS A 177 19.19 -17.00 -6.17
#